data_026c7042477ce2d91f6e0a2451edb983
#
_entry.id   026c7042477ce2d91f6e0a2451edb983
#
_cell.length_a   1.000
_cell.length_b   1.000
_cell.length_c   1.000
_cell.angle_alpha   90.00
_cell.angle_beta   90.00
_cell.angle_gamma   90.00
#
_symmetry.space_group_name_H-M   'P 1'
#
loop_
_entity.id
_entity.type
_entity.pdbx_description
1 polymer ?
#
loop_
_entity_poly.entity_id
_entity_poly.type
_entity_poly.pdbx_seq_one_letter_code
_entity_poly.pdbx_strand_id
1 'polypeptide(L)'
;TLGGLPLIIWALRALEEIDDITEMVPVFKSEEMAEGLDLIGRYGITKVKQVVPGGKERQDSVYNGLSSLDTKTDIVVIHDGVRPLVEKSLIKEAIRQIDDADGVIAAVPVKDTIKTVRAENIVQETLDRKSLWAVQTPQVFKYPLLTEAYRKAVSERFYSTDDSAIMERYG
;
A
#
# COMPACT_ATOMS: atom_id res chain seq x y z
N THR A 1 1.54 16.61 -10.48
CA THR A 1 3.01 16.77 -10.38
C THR A 1 3.38 17.53 -9.12
N LEU A 2 4.57 17.28 -8.58
CA LEU A 2 5.18 17.99 -7.48
C LEU A 2 6.60 18.39 -7.92
N GLY A 3 6.92 19.69 -7.88
CA GLY A 3 8.22 20.20 -8.37
C GLY A 3 8.56 19.82 -9.81
N GLY A 4 7.55 19.73 -10.68
CA GLY A 4 7.72 19.34 -12.09
C GLY A 4 7.81 17.84 -12.35
N LEU A 5 7.86 16.99 -11.31
CA LEU A 5 7.87 15.53 -11.42
C LEU A 5 6.49 14.92 -11.13
N PRO A 6 6.08 13.85 -11.83
CA PRO A 6 4.92 13.07 -11.47
C PRO A 6 5.02 12.51 -10.04
N LEU A 7 3.89 12.46 -9.30
CA LEU A 7 3.89 12.01 -7.90
C LEU A 7 4.46 10.59 -7.74
N ILE A 8 4.08 9.69 -8.64
CA ILE A 8 4.55 8.30 -8.59
C ILE A 8 6.07 8.19 -8.72
N ILE A 9 6.73 9.08 -9.48
CA ILE A 9 8.19 9.07 -9.64
C ILE A 9 8.89 9.39 -8.32
N TRP A 10 8.31 10.28 -7.51
CA TRP A 10 8.86 10.54 -6.17
C TRP A 10 8.78 9.28 -5.29
N ALA A 11 7.64 8.61 -5.27
CA ALA A 11 7.46 7.37 -4.51
C ALA A 11 8.42 6.28 -5.00
N LEU A 12 8.50 6.05 -6.31
CA LEU A 12 9.39 5.04 -6.89
C LEU A 12 10.86 5.34 -6.59
N ARG A 13 11.31 6.61 -6.66
CA ARG A 13 12.67 6.99 -6.30
C ARG A 13 13.00 6.73 -4.85
N ALA A 14 12.06 7.01 -3.94
CA ALA A 14 12.26 6.73 -2.52
C ALA A 14 12.45 5.24 -2.27
N LEU A 15 11.69 4.37 -2.96
CA LEU A 15 11.79 2.91 -2.89
C LEU A 15 13.03 2.37 -3.62
N GLU A 16 13.40 2.95 -4.76
CA GLU A 16 14.59 2.57 -5.54
C GLU A 16 15.89 2.62 -4.72
N GLU A 17 15.98 3.57 -3.80
CA GLU A 17 17.18 3.80 -2.98
C GLU A 17 17.25 2.91 -1.72
N ILE A 18 16.33 1.97 -1.53
CA ILE A 18 16.30 1.04 -0.39
C ILE A 18 16.84 -0.31 -0.85
N ASP A 19 17.98 -0.74 -0.31
CA ASP A 19 18.67 -1.97 -0.73
C ASP A 19 17.83 -3.23 -0.49
N ASP A 20 17.04 -3.24 0.60
CA ASP A 20 16.14 -4.36 0.95
C ASP A 20 15.01 -4.57 -0.07
N ILE A 21 14.69 -3.56 -0.88
CA ILE A 21 13.71 -3.66 -1.96
C ILE A 21 14.42 -4.10 -3.23
N THR A 22 14.15 -5.32 -3.68
CA THR A 22 14.76 -5.93 -4.86
C THR A 22 13.95 -5.75 -6.15
N GLU A 23 12.63 -5.59 -6.02
CA GLU A 23 11.70 -5.43 -7.13
C GLU A 23 10.56 -4.48 -6.76
N MET A 24 10.07 -3.74 -7.74
CA MET A 24 8.87 -2.92 -7.63
C MET A 24 7.89 -3.28 -8.75
N VAL A 25 6.60 -3.37 -8.40
CA VAL A 25 5.51 -3.63 -9.34
C VAL A 25 4.49 -2.49 -9.25
N PRO A 26 4.64 -1.43 -10.03
CA PRO A 26 3.63 -0.38 -10.13
C PRO A 26 2.35 -0.90 -10.75
N VAL A 27 1.22 -0.48 -10.18
CA VAL A 27 -0.11 -0.83 -10.66
C VAL A 27 -0.75 0.42 -11.26
N PHE A 28 -1.09 0.37 -12.53
CA PHE A 28 -1.72 1.47 -13.27
C PHE A 28 -3.10 1.07 -13.77
N LYS A 29 -3.94 2.04 -14.09
CA LYS A 29 -5.12 1.75 -14.90
C LYS A 29 -4.68 1.18 -16.25
N SER A 30 -5.48 0.28 -16.83
CA SER A 30 -5.12 -0.40 -18.07
C SER A 30 -4.77 0.57 -19.21
N GLU A 31 -5.48 1.67 -19.31
CA GLU A 31 -5.27 2.73 -20.30
C GLU A 31 -4.01 3.58 -20.05
N GLU A 32 -3.47 3.58 -18.81
CA GLU A 32 -2.32 4.37 -18.41
C GLU A 32 -1.00 3.56 -18.40
N MET A 33 -1.05 2.24 -18.65
CA MET A 33 0.11 1.36 -18.53
C MET A 33 1.26 1.74 -19.48
N ALA A 34 0.96 2.08 -20.72
CA ALA A 34 1.98 2.46 -21.69
C ALA A 34 2.69 3.75 -21.32
N GLU A 35 1.92 4.75 -20.85
CA GLU A 35 2.47 6.01 -20.35
C GLU A 35 3.29 5.79 -19.08
N GLY A 36 2.81 4.94 -18.16
CA GLY A 36 3.51 4.57 -16.93
C GLY A 36 4.87 3.92 -17.20
N LEU A 37 4.93 2.98 -18.15
CA LEU A 37 6.19 2.35 -18.57
C LEU A 37 7.17 3.35 -19.18
N ASP A 38 6.70 4.22 -20.07
CA ASP A 38 7.54 5.26 -20.67
C ASP A 38 8.09 6.23 -19.60
N LEU A 39 7.25 6.57 -18.63
CA LEU A 39 7.64 7.41 -17.51
C LEU A 39 8.73 6.75 -16.65
N ILE A 40 8.56 5.49 -16.28
CA ILE A 40 9.52 4.71 -15.50
C ILE A 40 10.87 4.66 -16.22
N GLY A 41 10.87 4.34 -17.51
CA GLY A 41 12.07 4.31 -18.34
C GLY A 41 12.75 5.68 -18.42
N ARG A 42 11.99 6.75 -18.65
CA ARG A 42 12.46 8.13 -18.77
C ARG A 42 13.16 8.63 -17.49
N TYR A 43 12.73 8.18 -16.33
CA TYR A 43 13.30 8.57 -15.05
C TYR A 43 14.31 7.56 -14.48
N GLY A 44 14.65 6.50 -15.24
CA GLY A 44 15.72 5.56 -14.90
C GLY A 44 15.44 4.71 -13.67
N ILE A 45 14.17 4.36 -13.41
CA ILE A 45 13.80 3.47 -12.32
C ILE A 45 14.12 2.02 -12.74
N THR A 46 15.07 1.38 -12.07
CA THR A 46 15.64 0.08 -12.48
C THR A 46 15.04 -1.13 -11.79
N LYS A 47 14.51 -0.97 -10.58
CA LYS A 47 13.87 -2.04 -9.80
C LYS A 47 12.45 -2.39 -10.29
N VAL A 48 11.87 -1.59 -11.16
CA VAL A 48 10.61 -1.95 -11.81
C VAL A 48 10.88 -2.97 -12.90
N LYS A 49 10.44 -4.21 -12.68
CA LYS A 49 10.58 -5.32 -13.65
C LYS A 49 9.37 -5.46 -14.55
N GLN A 50 8.21 -5.09 -14.05
CA GLN A 50 6.93 -5.16 -14.73
C GLN A 50 5.97 -4.10 -14.18
N VAL A 51 4.93 -3.81 -14.94
CA VAL A 51 3.76 -3.07 -14.48
C VAL A 51 2.53 -3.96 -14.68
N VAL A 52 1.54 -3.82 -13.82
CA VAL A 52 0.31 -4.62 -13.91
C VAL A 52 -0.93 -3.72 -13.98
N PRO A 53 -2.00 -4.18 -14.62
CA PRO A 53 -3.25 -3.44 -14.66
C PRO A 53 -3.91 -3.45 -13.28
N GLY A 54 -4.46 -2.32 -12.87
CA GLY A 54 -5.32 -2.21 -11.69
C GLY A 54 -6.67 -2.88 -11.90
N GLY A 55 -7.35 -3.10 -10.79
CA GLY A 55 -8.72 -3.60 -10.79
C GLY A 55 -9.75 -2.48 -10.60
N LYS A 56 -10.98 -2.88 -10.32
CA LYS A 56 -12.09 -1.95 -10.11
C LYS A 56 -11.93 -1.15 -8.81
N GLU A 57 -11.47 -1.82 -7.77
CA GLU A 57 -11.22 -1.23 -6.46
C GLU A 57 -9.72 -1.24 -6.14
N ARG A 58 -9.29 -0.47 -5.12
CA ARG A 58 -7.90 -0.48 -4.65
C ARG A 58 -7.45 -1.89 -4.27
N GLN A 59 -8.29 -2.63 -3.59
CA GLN A 59 -8.02 -4.02 -3.17
C GLN A 59 -7.73 -4.93 -4.36
N ASP A 60 -8.51 -4.83 -5.45
CA ASP A 60 -8.28 -5.62 -6.66
C ASP A 60 -6.92 -5.27 -7.30
N SER A 61 -6.57 -3.98 -7.29
CA SER A 61 -5.28 -3.50 -7.79
C SER A 61 -4.11 -4.07 -6.99
N VAL A 62 -4.19 -4.08 -5.67
CA VAL A 62 -3.18 -4.68 -4.79
C VAL A 62 -3.09 -6.19 -5.04
N TYR A 63 -4.23 -6.88 -5.15
CA TYR A 63 -4.24 -8.31 -5.44
C TYR A 63 -3.60 -8.65 -6.78
N ASN A 64 -3.82 -7.85 -7.82
CA ASN A 64 -3.14 -8.01 -9.11
C ASN A 64 -1.62 -7.85 -8.96
N GLY A 65 -1.17 -6.85 -8.22
CA GLY A 65 0.25 -6.66 -7.88
C GLY A 65 0.83 -7.86 -7.16
N LEU A 66 0.20 -8.30 -6.07
CA LEU A 66 0.63 -9.48 -5.28
C LEU A 66 0.70 -10.75 -6.15
N SER A 67 -0.29 -10.96 -7.00
CA SER A 67 -0.37 -12.15 -7.86
C SER A 67 0.70 -12.21 -8.94
N SER A 68 1.36 -11.10 -9.24
CA SER A 68 2.43 -10.99 -10.23
C SER A 68 3.83 -11.22 -9.66
N LEU A 69 3.97 -11.26 -8.33
CA LEU A 69 5.24 -11.49 -7.65
C LEU A 69 5.63 -12.98 -7.66
N ASP A 70 6.94 -13.24 -7.55
CA ASP A 70 7.45 -14.60 -7.37
C ASP A 70 6.96 -15.18 -6.03
N THR A 71 6.59 -16.45 -6.03
CA THR A 71 6.17 -17.19 -4.83
C THR A 71 7.26 -17.32 -3.77
N LYS A 72 8.51 -17.03 -4.11
CA LYS A 72 9.66 -16.99 -3.20
C LYS A 72 9.82 -15.62 -2.51
N THR A 73 8.93 -14.67 -2.78
CA THR A 73 8.93 -13.38 -2.09
C THR A 73 8.67 -13.60 -0.61
N ASP A 74 9.53 -13.06 0.25
CA ASP A 74 9.38 -13.17 1.71
C ASP A 74 8.47 -12.06 2.26
N ILE A 75 8.73 -10.83 1.84
CA ILE A 75 8.11 -9.61 2.38
C ILE A 75 7.59 -8.75 1.22
N VAL A 76 6.47 -8.11 1.44
CA VAL A 76 5.91 -7.11 0.51
C VAL A 76 5.69 -5.78 1.21
N VAL A 77 6.05 -4.71 0.53
CA VAL A 77 5.77 -3.33 0.94
C VAL A 77 4.70 -2.76 0.02
N ILE A 78 3.53 -2.43 0.57
CA ILE A 78 2.45 -1.78 -0.17
C ILE A 78 2.52 -0.28 0.09
N HIS A 79 2.61 0.51 -0.99
CA HIS A 79 2.71 1.96 -0.88
C HIS A 79 1.86 2.68 -1.93
N ASP A 80 1.12 3.69 -1.49
CA ASP A 80 0.28 4.50 -2.37
C ASP A 80 1.16 5.42 -3.24
N GLY A 81 1.10 5.30 -4.56
CA GLY A 81 1.88 6.11 -5.51
C GLY A 81 1.59 7.61 -5.46
N VAL A 82 0.52 8.02 -4.77
CA VAL A 82 0.16 9.42 -4.53
C VAL A 82 0.73 9.98 -3.22
N ARG A 83 1.55 9.21 -2.49
CA ARG A 83 2.27 9.65 -1.28
C ARG A 83 3.75 9.89 -1.59
N PRO A 84 4.11 11.02 -2.23
CA PRO A 84 5.45 11.23 -2.79
C PRO A 84 6.52 11.54 -1.75
N LEU A 85 6.14 11.88 -0.52
CA LEU A 85 7.06 12.36 0.53
C LEU A 85 7.31 11.30 1.62
N VAL A 86 7.26 10.03 1.24
CA VAL A 86 7.60 8.94 2.17
C VAL A 86 9.09 8.99 2.52
N GLU A 87 9.40 8.93 3.80
CA GLU A 87 10.77 8.88 4.27
C GLU A 87 11.33 7.46 4.17
N LYS A 88 12.54 7.32 3.60
CA LYS A 88 13.22 6.02 3.47
C LYS A 88 13.46 5.36 4.83
N SER A 89 13.75 6.15 5.86
CA SER A 89 13.91 5.70 7.24
C SER A 89 12.67 4.97 7.75
N LEU A 90 11.48 5.49 7.44
CA LEU A 90 10.21 4.87 7.84
C LEU A 90 10.03 3.50 7.17
N ILE A 91 10.34 3.38 5.88
CA ILE A 91 10.22 2.12 5.14
C ILE A 91 11.23 1.09 5.68
N LYS A 92 12.49 1.47 5.86
CA LYS A 92 13.54 0.59 6.41
C LYS A 92 13.17 0.12 7.82
N GLU A 93 12.64 0.99 8.66
CA GLU A 93 12.22 0.64 10.01
C GLU A 93 11.04 -0.35 9.98
N ALA A 94 10.05 -0.14 9.11
CA ALA A 94 8.93 -1.05 8.96
C ALA A 94 9.37 -2.45 8.46
N ILE A 95 10.31 -2.51 7.50
CA ILE A 95 10.91 -3.76 7.03
C ILE A 95 11.65 -4.47 8.18
N ARG A 96 12.41 -3.75 8.98
CA ARG A 96 13.16 -4.33 10.11
C ARG A 96 12.22 -4.90 11.19
N GLN A 97 11.07 -4.29 11.41
CA GLN A 97 10.10 -4.72 12.43
C GLN A 97 9.27 -5.94 12.03
N ILE A 98 9.29 -6.36 10.75
CA ILE A 98 8.49 -7.48 10.26
C ILE A 98 8.94 -8.83 10.80
N ASP A 99 10.18 -8.94 11.28
CA ASP A 99 10.70 -10.18 11.87
C ASP A 99 9.90 -10.60 13.10
N ASP A 100 9.41 -9.63 13.87
CA ASP A 100 8.64 -9.83 15.12
C ASP A 100 7.11 -9.75 14.91
N ALA A 101 6.64 -9.56 13.68
CA ALA A 101 5.23 -9.35 13.35
C ALA A 101 4.84 -9.98 12.01
N ASP A 102 3.54 -10.15 11.76
CA ASP A 102 3.02 -10.60 10.47
C ASP A 102 2.68 -9.43 9.54
N GLY A 103 2.52 -8.24 10.12
CA GLY A 103 2.35 -6.97 9.42
C GLY A 103 2.79 -5.78 10.25
N VAL A 104 3.35 -4.77 9.59
CA VAL A 104 3.77 -3.48 10.17
C VAL A 104 3.19 -2.36 9.32
N ILE A 105 2.49 -1.42 9.94
CA ILE A 105 1.81 -0.35 9.23
C ILE A 105 2.24 1.03 9.72
N ALA A 106 2.35 1.97 8.80
CA ALA A 106 2.52 3.38 9.15
C ALA A 106 1.18 3.98 9.57
N ALA A 107 1.16 4.65 10.72
CA ALA A 107 -0.03 5.32 11.20
C ALA A 107 0.32 6.56 12.04
N VAL A 108 -0.62 7.49 12.17
CA VAL A 108 -0.48 8.66 13.01
C VAL A 108 -1.66 8.77 13.99
N PRO A 109 -1.43 9.19 15.24
CA PRO A 109 -2.52 9.43 16.19
C PRO A 109 -3.50 10.48 15.64
N VAL A 110 -4.78 10.21 15.77
CA VAL A 110 -5.82 11.16 15.35
C VAL A 110 -5.81 12.40 16.26
N LYS A 111 -5.67 13.59 15.65
CA LYS A 111 -5.69 14.87 16.37
C LYS A 111 -7.08 15.49 16.44
N ASP A 112 -7.90 15.26 15.41
CA ASP A 112 -9.24 15.82 15.32
C ASP A 112 -10.24 15.08 16.23
N THR A 113 -11.36 15.73 16.53
CA THR A 113 -12.48 15.07 17.19
C THR A 113 -13.24 14.24 16.17
N ILE A 114 -13.29 12.92 16.35
CA ILE A 114 -14.00 12.00 15.47
C ILE A 114 -15.40 11.74 16.01
N LYS A 115 -16.38 11.83 15.12
CA LYS A 115 -17.79 11.54 15.38
C LYS A 115 -18.22 10.35 14.54
N THR A 116 -18.97 9.44 15.11
CA THR A 116 -19.80 8.54 14.30
C THR A 116 -21.07 9.28 13.90
N VAL A 117 -21.52 9.04 12.68
CA VAL A 117 -22.73 9.65 12.15
C VAL A 117 -23.65 8.57 11.58
N ARG A 118 -24.94 8.71 11.76
CA ARG A 118 -25.97 7.89 11.12
C ARG A 118 -26.49 8.58 9.85
N ALA A 119 -27.45 7.95 9.19
CA ALA A 119 -28.16 8.54 8.06
C ALA A 119 -28.56 10.00 8.33
N GLU A 120 -28.64 10.84 7.27
CA GLU A 120 -29.00 12.25 7.36
C GLU A 120 -27.97 13.14 8.08
N ASN A 121 -26.70 12.68 8.20
CA ASN A 121 -25.61 13.42 8.85
C ASN A 121 -25.86 13.76 10.34
N ILE A 122 -26.67 12.95 11.03
CA ILE A 122 -26.92 13.14 12.46
C ILE A 122 -25.79 12.52 13.26
N VAL A 123 -25.13 13.30 14.11
CA VAL A 123 -24.09 12.82 15.03
C VAL A 123 -24.69 11.82 16.01
N GLN A 124 -24.06 10.65 16.14
CA GLN A 124 -24.45 9.60 17.07
C GLN A 124 -23.62 9.66 18.36
N GLU A 125 -22.30 9.67 18.21
CA GLU A 125 -21.39 9.72 19.36
C GLU A 125 -20.04 10.35 19.01
N THR A 126 -19.26 10.68 20.02
CA THR A 126 -17.87 11.10 19.91
C THR A 126 -16.97 9.95 20.32
N LEU A 127 -16.06 9.54 19.44
CA LEU A 127 -15.09 8.50 19.75
C LEU A 127 -13.94 9.05 20.60
N ASP A 128 -13.38 8.21 21.48
CA ASP A 128 -12.15 8.55 22.20
C ASP A 128 -10.96 8.50 21.23
N ARG A 129 -10.49 9.67 20.81
CA ARG A 129 -9.36 9.79 19.86
C ARG A 129 -8.04 9.24 20.38
N LYS A 130 -7.90 8.99 21.69
CA LYS A 130 -6.67 8.41 22.26
C LYS A 130 -6.42 6.99 21.76
N SER A 131 -7.46 6.28 21.38
CA SER A 131 -7.39 4.92 20.80
C SER A 131 -7.46 4.89 19.28
N LEU A 132 -7.53 6.05 18.61
CA LEU A 132 -7.69 6.13 17.17
C LEU A 132 -6.41 6.54 16.46
N TRP A 133 -6.06 5.79 15.44
CA TRP A 133 -4.92 6.05 14.56
C TRP A 133 -5.39 6.16 13.11
N ALA A 134 -4.89 7.12 12.40
CA ALA A 134 -5.11 7.25 10.96
C ALA A 134 -4.03 6.44 10.23
N VAL A 135 -4.43 5.32 9.67
CA VAL A 135 -3.55 4.41 8.95
C VAL A 135 -3.13 5.02 7.61
N GLN A 136 -1.89 4.82 7.27
CA GLN A 136 -1.26 5.31 6.03
C GLN A 136 -0.50 4.16 5.34
N THR A 137 0.32 4.50 4.36
CA THR A 137 1.31 3.63 3.77
C THR A 137 2.70 4.25 3.95
N PRO A 138 3.80 3.46 4.08
CA PRO A 138 3.88 2.03 3.72
C PRO A 138 3.16 1.09 4.71
N GLN A 139 2.69 -0.03 4.17
CA GLN A 139 2.25 -1.19 4.93
C GLN A 139 3.12 -2.38 4.50
N VAL A 140 3.74 -3.05 5.45
CA VAL A 140 4.68 -4.15 5.22
C VAL A 140 4.10 -5.44 5.77
N PHE A 141 4.15 -6.52 5.00
CA PHE A 141 3.59 -7.80 5.41
C PHE A 141 4.49 -8.96 4.97
N LYS A 142 4.41 -10.09 5.68
CA LYS A 142 4.89 -11.37 5.19
C LYS A 142 4.07 -11.76 3.96
N TYR A 143 4.70 -11.87 2.80
CA TYR A 143 4.03 -12.08 1.51
C TYR A 143 3.12 -13.32 1.49
N PRO A 144 3.56 -14.51 1.98
CA PRO A 144 2.69 -15.69 1.96
C PRO A 144 1.40 -15.51 2.75
N LEU A 145 1.47 -14.85 3.92
CA LEU A 145 0.31 -14.62 4.78
C LEU A 145 -0.67 -13.64 4.14
N LEU A 146 -0.16 -12.50 3.65
CA LEU A 146 -1.00 -11.53 2.98
C LEU A 146 -1.68 -12.11 1.73
N THR A 147 -0.95 -12.88 0.93
CA THR A 147 -1.48 -13.49 -0.29
C THR A 147 -2.61 -14.48 0.04
N GLU A 148 -2.46 -15.27 1.09
CA GLU A 148 -3.52 -16.17 1.54
C GLU A 148 -4.74 -15.42 2.08
N ALA A 149 -4.51 -14.35 2.86
CA ALA A 149 -5.58 -13.49 3.36
C ALA A 149 -6.38 -12.85 2.20
N TYR A 150 -5.68 -12.38 1.17
CA TYR A 150 -6.30 -11.85 -0.04
C TYR A 150 -7.12 -12.89 -0.82
N ARG A 151 -6.63 -14.13 -0.96
CA ARG A 151 -7.39 -15.22 -1.60
C ARG A 151 -8.70 -15.48 -0.88
N LYS A 152 -8.68 -15.52 0.45
CA LYS A 152 -9.90 -15.69 1.28
C LYS A 152 -10.85 -14.50 1.09
N ALA A 153 -10.33 -13.27 1.15
CA ALA A 153 -11.13 -12.06 0.96
C ALA A 153 -11.84 -12.06 -0.42
N VAL A 154 -11.12 -12.43 -1.49
CA VAL A 154 -11.69 -12.55 -2.84
C VAL A 154 -12.77 -13.63 -2.90
N SER A 155 -12.52 -14.81 -2.31
CA SER A 155 -13.50 -15.91 -2.32
C SER A 155 -14.79 -15.57 -1.57
N GLU A 156 -14.70 -14.77 -0.51
CA GLU A 156 -15.83 -14.29 0.28
C GLU A 156 -16.44 -12.98 -0.22
N ARG A 157 -15.87 -12.39 -1.28
CA ARG A 157 -16.24 -11.05 -1.80
C ARG A 157 -16.20 -9.96 -0.71
N PHE A 158 -15.24 -10.10 0.20
CA PHE A 158 -15.00 -9.11 1.24
C PHE A 158 -14.10 -8.00 0.71
N TYR A 159 -14.55 -6.77 0.86
CA TYR A 159 -13.78 -5.57 0.53
C TYR A 159 -13.44 -4.77 1.79
N SER A 160 -12.21 -4.30 1.85
CA SER A 160 -11.69 -3.47 2.92
C SER A 160 -11.09 -2.17 2.39
N THR A 161 -10.94 -1.20 3.26
CA THR A 161 -10.35 0.11 2.94
C THR A 161 -8.83 0.07 2.86
N ASP A 162 -8.18 -0.90 3.53
CA ASP A 162 -6.73 -1.07 3.54
C ASP A 162 -6.32 -2.55 3.67
N ASP A 163 -5.03 -2.81 3.54
CA ASP A 163 -4.48 -4.16 3.50
C ASP A 163 -4.38 -4.77 4.91
N SER A 164 -4.18 -3.93 5.94
CA SER A 164 -4.11 -4.41 7.32
C SER A 164 -5.44 -5.02 7.79
N ALA A 165 -6.58 -4.45 7.41
CA ALA A 165 -7.88 -5.00 7.79
C ALA A 165 -8.17 -6.37 7.13
N ILE A 166 -7.55 -6.67 5.98
CA ILE A 166 -7.59 -8.00 5.38
C ILE A 166 -6.77 -8.99 6.24
N MET A 167 -5.57 -8.57 6.67
CA MET A 167 -4.74 -9.37 7.57
C MET A 167 -5.40 -9.59 8.94
N GLU A 168 -6.01 -8.57 9.53
CA GLU A 168 -6.75 -8.68 10.80
C GLU A 168 -7.88 -9.71 10.73
N ARG A 169 -8.52 -9.86 9.56
CA ARG A 169 -9.63 -10.77 9.38
C ARG A 169 -9.22 -12.20 9.06
N TYR A 170 -8.16 -12.40 8.30
CA TYR A 170 -7.83 -13.68 7.66
C TYR A 170 -6.40 -14.16 7.93
N GLY A 171 -5.54 -13.30 8.49
CA GLY A 171 -4.14 -13.58 8.77
C GLY A 171 -3.85 -14.39 10.02
#